data_2cee6afb669542b94c4685131aedf1e0
#
_entry.id   2cee6afb669542b94c4685131aedf1e0
#
_cell.length_a   1.000
_cell.length_b   1.000
_cell.length_c   1.000
_cell.angle_alpha   90.00
_cell.angle_beta   90.00
_cell.angle_gamma   90.00
#
_symmetry.space_group_name_H-M   'P 1'
#
loop_
_entity.id
_entity.type
_entity.pdbx_description
1 polymer ?
#
loop_
_entity_poly.entity_id
_entity_poly.type
_entity_poly.pdbx_seq_one_letter_code
_entity_poly.pdbx_strand_id
1 'polypeptide(L)'
;MNPQVKKGEWTIEEDFKKYLLYSQYGGKWSKIALNFPNRTENSIKNRFYSSLRKLYSERAKQESMLMQSENISTKSSVGIGELIKLFPIAMETITNKMMKSQKMTLEQLKQYENELIENSNQLKNVKKI
;
A
#
# COMPACT_ATOMS: atom_id res chain seq x y z
N MET A 1 3.83 -26.11 -7.34
CA MET A 1 3.67 -24.92 -6.64
C MET A 1 4.99 -24.40 -6.13
N ASN A 2 5.25 -23.19 -6.34
CA ASN A 2 6.50 -22.62 -5.91
C ASN A 2 6.39 -22.25 -4.43
N PRO A 3 7.14 -22.92 -3.57
CA PRO A 3 7.02 -22.65 -2.14
C PRO A 3 7.51 -21.28 -1.74
N GLN A 4 8.19 -20.58 -2.64
CA GLN A 4 8.65 -19.25 -2.31
C GLN A 4 7.63 -18.19 -2.53
N VAL A 5 6.52 -18.53 -3.18
CA VAL A 5 5.50 -17.54 -3.40
C VAL A 5 4.62 -17.47 -2.17
N LYS A 6 4.60 -16.29 -1.55
CA LYS A 6 3.77 -16.12 -0.40
C LYS A 6 2.37 -15.92 -0.80
N LYS A 7 1.47 -16.71 -0.26
CA LYS A 7 0.09 -16.49 -0.48
C LYS A 7 -0.49 -16.16 0.84
N GLY A 8 -1.33 -15.25 0.92
CA GLY A 8 -2.01 -14.99 2.15
C GLY A 8 -1.65 -13.66 2.72
N GLU A 9 -1.51 -13.58 4.01
CA GLU A 9 -1.48 -12.33 4.69
C GLU A 9 -0.27 -11.47 4.38
N TRP A 10 -0.51 -10.20 4.32
CA TRP A 10 0.55 -9.24 4.13
C TRP A 10 0.97 -8.72 5.50
N THR A 11 2.27 -8.61 5.71
CA THR A 11 2.77 -8.03 6.96
C THR A 11 2.68 -6.52 6.87
N ILE A 12 2.81 -5.87 8.01
CA ILE A 12 2.80 -4.41 8.04
C ILE A 12 3.97 -3.86 7.25
N GLU A 13 5.13 -4.50 7.33
CA GLU A 13 6.29 -4.05 6.58
C GLU A 13 6.05 -4.14 5.08
N GLU A 14 5.38 -5.19 4.65
CA GLU A 14 5.09 -5.35 3.23
C GLU A 14 4.11 -4.28 2.76
N ASP A 15 3.09 -4.01 3.56
CA ASP A 15 2.14 -2.98 3.20
C ASP A 15 2.79 -1.61 3.16
N PHE A 16 3.63 -1.32 4.13
CA PHE A 16 4.33 -0.05 4.17
C PHE A 16 5.24 0.10 2.95
N LYS A 17 5.97 -0.96 2.62
CA LYS A 17 6.86 -0.94 1.48
C LYS A 17 6.09 -0.73 0.19
N LYS A 18 4.94 -1.38 0.06
CA LYS A 18 4.10 -1.23 -1.11
C LYS A 18 3.68 0.23 -1.31
N TYR A 19 3.20 0.86 -0.25
CA TYR A 19 2.78 2.25 -0.35
C TYR A 19 3.95 3.19 -0.60
N LEU A 20 5.09 2.92 0.06
CA LEU A 20 6.25 3.74 -0.13
C LEU A 20 6.74 3.70 -1.57
N LEU A 21 6.81 2.51 -2.14
CA LEU A 21 7.26 2.36 -3.51
C LEU A 21 6.28 2.96 -4.49
N TYR A 22 4.98 2.90 -4.18
CA TYR A 22 4.01 3.55 -5.02
C TYR A 22 4.23 5.06 -5.02
N SER A 23 4.61 5.63 -3.89
CA SER A 23 4.88 7.06 -3.82
C SER A 23 6.07 7.45 -4.69
N GLN A 24 6.98 6.50 -4.93
CA GLN A 24 8.16 6.78 -5.73
C GLN A 24 7.93 6.52 -7.21
N TYR A 25 7.20 5.47 -7.53
CA TYR A 25 7.08 5.04 -8.92
C TYR A 25 5.68 5.18 -9.50
N GLY A 26 4.70 5.51 -8.68
CA GLY A 26 3.34 5.57 -9.17
C GLY A 26 2.83 4.20 -9.56
N GLY A 27 2.15 4.13 -10.66
CA GLY A 27 1.53 2.89 -11.10
C GLY A 27 2.44 1.92 -11.82
N LYS A 28 3.74 2.10 -11.69
CA LYS A 28 4.66 1.19 -12.37
C LYS A 28 4.84 -0.07 -11.55
N TRP A 29 3.87 -0.93 -11.64
CA TRP A 29 3.81 -2.10 -10.79
C TRP A 29 4.93 -3.09 -11.03
N SER A 30 5.46 -3.16 -12.25
CA SER A 30 6.57 -4.06 -12.50
C SER A 30 7.81 -3.66 -11.73
N LYS A 31 8.03 -2.36 -11.58
CA LYS A 31 9.17 -1.89 -10.79
C LYS A 31 8.95 -2.14 -9.31
N ILE A 32 7.73 -1.94 -8.85
CA ILE A 32 7.40 -2.19 -7.46
C ILE A 32 7.58 -3.68 -7.14
N ALA A 33 7.18 -4.54 -8.09
CA ALA A 33 7.26 -5.97 -7.85
C ALA A 33 8.68 -6.49 -7.74
N LEU A 34 9.66 -5.75 -8.25
CA LEU A 34 11.05 -6.15 -8.10
C LEU A 34 11.45 -6.25 -6.63
N ASN A 35 10.76 -5.52 -5.79
CA ASN A 35 11.05 -5.50 -4.36
C ASN A 35 10.28 -6.55 -3.58
N PHE A 36 9.48 -7.34 -4.26
CA PHE A 36 8.67 -8.37 -3.61
C PHE A 36 8.89 -9.71 -4.30
N PRO A 37 10.03 -10.35 -4.05
CA PRO A 37 10.36 -11.58 -4.78
C PRO A 37 9.37 -12.71 -4.57
N ASN A 38 8.64 -12.67 -3.48
CA ASN A 38 7.68 -13.73 -3.19
C ASN A 38 6.25 -13.40 -3.58
N ARG A 39 6.05 -12.31 -4.30
CA ARG A 39 4.70 -11.92 -4.69
C ARG A 39 4.67 -11.54 -6.15
N THR A 40 3.54 -11.75 -6.78
CA THR A 40 3.40 -11.38 -8.18
C THR A 40 3.02 -9.92 -8.30
N GLU A 41 3.27 -9.36 -9.47
CA GLU A 41 2.90 -7.98 -9.77
C GLU A 41 1.40 -7.79 -9.55
N ASN A 42 0.62 -8.75 -10.02
CA ASN A 42 -0.82 -8.66 -9.92
C ASN A 42 -1.31 -8.71 -8.47
N SER A 43 -0.67 -9.52 -7.64
CA SER A 43 -1.09 -9.61 -6.26
C SER A 43 -0.78 -8.32 -5.51
N ILE A 44 0.32 -7.66 -5.84
CA ILE A 44 0.68 -6.40 -5.21
C ILE A 44 -0.32 -5.32 -5.60
N LYS A 45 -0.64 -5.25 -6.87
CA LYS A 45 -1.61 -4.29 -7.38
C LYS A 45 -2.97 -4.51 -6.76
N ASN A 46 -3.40 -5.76 -6.69
CA ASN A 46 -4.69 -6.08 -6.09
C ASN A 46 -4.72 -5.70 -4.62
N ARG A 47 -3.65 -5.96 -3.90
CA ARG A 47 -3.59 -5.60 -2.50
C ARG A 47 -3.68 -4.10 -2.32
N PHE A 48 -2.98 -3.35 -3.19
CA PHE A 48 -2.98 -1.90 -3.10
C PHE A 48 -4.40 -1.35 -3.23
N TYR A 49 -5.10 -1.74 -4.29
CA TYR A 49 -6.45 -1.22 -4.51
C TYR A 49 -7.45 -1.77 -3.50
N SER A 50 -7.26 -2.99 -3.07
CA SER A 50 -8.13 -3.58 -2.08
C SER A 50 -8.04 -2.83 -0.76
N SER A 51 -6.84 -2.44 -0.37
CA SER A 51 -6.65 -1.68 0.86
C SER A 51 -7.31 -0.31 0.76
N LEU A 52 -7.18 0.35 -0.38
CA LEU A 52 -7.80 1.64 -0.57
C LEU A 52 -9.32 1.53 -0.60
N ARG A 53 -9.82 0.45 -1.19
CA ARG A 53 -11.26 0.22 -1.24
C ARG A 53 -11.83 0.02 0.16
N LYS A 54 -11.09 -0.69 1.00
CA LYS A 54 -11.51 -0.89 2.37
C LYS A 54 -11.55 0.44 3.12
N LEU A 55 -10.54 1.27 2.91
CA LEU A 55 -10.49 2.58 3.55
C LEU A 55 -11.65 3.45 3.08
N TYR A 56 -11.94 3.41 1.80
CA TYR A 56 -13.05 4.17 1.24
C TYR A 56 -14.36 3.73 1.90
N SER A 57 -14.53 2.44 2.04
CA SER A 57 -15.75 1.90 2.63
C SER A 57 -15.90 2.33 4.09
N GLU A 58 -14.82 2.31 4.82
CA GLU A 58 -14.86 2.71 6.23
C GLU A 58 -15.19 4.18 6.39
N ARG A 59 -14.64 5.01 5.52
CA ARG A 59 -14.91 6.43 5.60
C ARG A 59 -16.36 6.73 5.20
N ALA A 60 -16.87 6.01 4.22
CA ALA A 60 -18.25 6.19 3.80
C ALA A 60 -19.20 5.79 4.91
N LYS A 61 -18.87 4.75 5.65
CA LYS A 61 -19.70 4.34 6.76
C LYS A 61 -19.72 5.40 7.85
N GLN A 62 -18.58 6.00 8.13
CA GLN A 62 -18.53 7.03 9.15
C GLN A 62 -19.33 8.25 8.75
N GLU A 63 -19.24 8.64 7.50
CA GLU A 63 -20.01 9.76 7.03
C GLU A 63 -21.50 9.48 7.09
N SER A 64 -21.85 8.25 6.74
CA SER A 64 -23.23 7.88 6.79
C SER A 64 -23.80 7.97 8.19
N MET A 65 -23.03 7.51 9.15
CA MET A 65 -23.48 7.56 10.53
C MET A 65 -23.62 9.00 11.01
N LEU A 66 -22.70 9.84 10.62
CA LEU A 66 -22.74 11.22 11.05
C LEU A 66 -23.90 11.97 10.42
N MET A 67 -24.20 11.70 9.17
CA MET A 67 -25.24 12.41 8.48
C MET A 67 -26.57 11.70 8.52
N GLN A 68 -26.57 10.52 9.07
CA GLN A 68 -27.78 9.73 9.14
C GLN A 68 -28.39 9.56 7.76
N SER A 69 -27.55 9.49 6.78
CA SER A 69 -28.03 9.37 5.45
C SER A 69 -28.16 7.93 5.14
N GLU A 70 -29.32 7.52 4.75
CA GLU A 70 -29.48 6.18 4.48
C GLU A 70 -29.16 5.76 3.16
N ASN A 71 -28.99 6.60 2.29
CA ASN A 71 -28.75 6.20 0.98
C ASN A 71 -27.42 6.11 0.62
N ILE A 72 -26.63 5.47 1.27
CA ILE A 72 -25.35 5.35 0.86
C ILE A 72 -25.29 4.24 0.00
N SER A 73 -25.72 4.40 -1.09
CA SER A 73 -25.59 3.40 -2.00
C SER A 73 -24.21 3.05 -2.08
N THR A 74 -23.82 2.18 -1.37
CA THR A 74 -22.61 1.67 -1.52
C THR A 74 -22.49 1.06 -2.82
N LYS A 75 -22.31 1.76 -3.79
CA LYS A 75 -22.12 1.22 -5.00
C LYS A 75 -20.90 0.60 -5.03
N SER A 76 -20.84 -0.50 -5.39
CA SER A 76 -19.66 -1.21 -5.45
C SER A 76 -18.71 -0.70 -6.43
N SER A 77 -19.09 0.09 -7.37
CA SER A 77 -18.10 0.44 -8.35
C SER A 77 -17.54 1.76 -8.04
N VAL A 78 -16.46 1.80 -7.37
CA VAL A 78 -15.74 3.01 -7.11
C VAL A 78 -14.61 3.09 -8.12
N GLY A 79 -14.48 4.19 -8.78
CA GLY A 79 -13.42 4.35 -9.76
C GLY A 79 -12.06 4.41 -9.14
N ILE A 80 -11.06 4.04 -9.93
CA ILE A 80 -9.69 4.04 -9.44
C ILE A 80 -9.26 5.44 -9.04
N GLY A 81 -9.72 6.46 -9.75
CA GLY A 81 -9.38 7.82 -9.39
C GLY A 81 -9.83 8.18 -8.00
N GLU A 82 -11.02 7.72 -7.61
CA GLU A 82 -11.49 8.00 -6.28
C GLU A 82 -10.66 7.28 -5.22
N LEU A 83 -10.23 6.07 -5.53
CA LEU A 83 -9.40 5.32 -4.60
C LEU A 83 -8.03 5.96 -4.44
N ILE A 84 -7.46 6.44 -5.53
CA ILE A 84 -6.13 7.05 -5.48
C ILE A 84 -6.14 8.31 -4.63
N LYS A 85 -7.26 9.01 -4.57
CA LYS A 85 -7.35 10.19 -3.73
C LYS A 85 -7.15 9.87 -2.26
N LEU A 86 -7.36 8.62 -1.89
CA LEU A 86 -7.18 8.20 -0.51
C LEU A 86 -5.74 7.78 -0.21
N PHE A 87 -4.89 7.75 -1.22
CA PHE A 87 -3.52 7.30 -1.02
C PHE A 87 -2.79 8.05 0.09
N PRO A 88 -2.85 9.39 0.17
CA PRO A 88 -2.13 10.07 1.25
C PRO A 88 -2.62 9.65 2.63
N ILE A 89 -3.92 9.41 2.76
CA ILE A 89 -4.47 8.97 4.04
C ILE A 89 -4.01 7.56 4.34
N ALA A 90 -4.01 6.70 3.32
CA ALA A 90 -3.56 5.33 3.51
C ALA A 90 -2.08 5.28 3.89
N MET A 91 -1.27 6.14 3.27
CA MET A 91 0.15 6.20 3.58
C MET A 91 0.37 6.64 5.02
N GLU A 92 -0.37 7.63 5.46
CA GLU A 92 -0.26 8.10 6.83
C GLU A 92 -0.69 7.02 7.82
N THR A 93 -1.76 6.32 7.49
CA THR A 93 -2.27 5.27 8.36
C THR A 93 -1.25 4.14 8.51
N ILE A 94 -0.65 3.71 7.41
CA ILE A 94 0.30 2.61 7.47
C ILE A 94 1.60 3.06 8.15
N THR A 95 1.97 4.34 7.97
CA THR A 95 3.13 4.88 8.63
C THR A 95 2.96 4.83 10.15
N ASN A 96 1.79 5.25 10.62
CA ASN A 96 1.52 5.21 12.06
C ASN A 96 1.51 3.78 12.58
N LYS A 97 0.94 2.87 11.83
CA LYS A 97 0.92 1.47 12.23
C LYS A 97 2.34 0.91 12.31
N MET A 98 3.19 1.29 11.36
CA MET A 98 4.55 0.81 11.31
C MET A 98 5.32 1.29 12.53
N MET A 99 5.19 2.57 12.85
CA MET A 99 5.88 3.13 13.99
C MET A 99 5.42 2.45 15.28
N LYS A 100 4.13 2.23 15.40
CA LYS A 100 3.58 1.63 16.59
C LYS A 100 3.98 0.16 16.71
N SER A 101 3.90 -0.57 15.62
CA SER A 101 4.19 -1.98 15.61
C SER A 101 5.67 -2.26 15.86
N GLN A 102 6.54 -1.46 15.25
CA GLN A 102 7.97 -1.67 15.38
C GLN A 102 8.61 -0.80 16.44
N LYS A 103 7.80 -0.01 17.12
CA LYS A 103 8.31 0.90 18.16
C LYS A 103 9.42 1.77 17.62
N MET A 104 9.19 2.33 16.44
CA MET A 104 10.16 3.18 15.81
C MET A 104 9.89 4.64 16.08
N THR A 105 10.95 5.42 16.15
CA THR A 105 10.80 6.86 16.17
C THR A 105 10.67 7.33 14.74
N LEU A 106 10.28 8.58 14.57
CA LEU A 106 10.14 9.15 13.24
C LEU A 106 11.46 9.13 12.48
N GLU A 107 12.56 9.40 13.17
CA GLU A 107 13.85 9.36 12.53
C GLU A 107 14.20 7.96 12.04
N GLN A 108 13.93 6.97 12.85
CA GLN A 108 14.19 5.59 12.47
C GLN A 108 13.36 5.21 11.27
N LEU A 109 12.12 5.65 11.23
CA LEU A 109 11.26 5.34 10.11
C LEU A 109 11.76 6.00 8.84
N LYS A 110 12.20 7.24 8.92
CA LYS A 110 12.72 7.92 7.73
C LYS A 110 13.98 7.25 7.21
N GLN A 111 14.81 6.77 8.11
CA GLN A 111 16.00 6.05 7.69
C GLN A 111 15.62 4.76 7.00
N TYR A 112 14.63 4.06 7.53
CA TYR A 112 14.13 2.84 6.93
C TYR A 112 13.58 3.12 5.52
N GLU A 113 12.84 4.21 5.36
CA GLU A 113 12.31 4.59 4.06
C GLU A 113 13.45 4.83 3.06
N ASN A 114 14.47 5.55 3.49
CA ASN A 114 15.59 5.83 2.61
C ASN A 114 16.30 4.56 2.17
N GLU A 115 16.44 3.62 3.09
CA GLU A 115 17.09 2.35 2.77
C GLU A 115 16.26 1.57 1.76
N LEU A 116 14.94 1.56 1.93
CA LEU A 116 14.09 0.85 1.01
C LEU A 116 14.16 1.46 -0.40
N ILE A 117 14.17 2.77 -0.47
CA ILE A 117 14.23 3.45 -1.75
C ILE A 117 15.58 3.19 -2.43
N GLU A 118 16.64 3.23 -1.66
CA GLU A 118 17.94 3.01 -2.21
C GLU A 118 18.11 1.58 -2.70
N ASN A 119 17.62 0.61 -1.95
CA ASN A 119 17.65 -0.78 -2.38
C ASN A 119 16.83 -0.96 -3.65
N SER A 120 15.71 -0.29 -3.74
CA SER A 120 14.89 -0.37 -4.93
C SER A 120 15.60 0.17 -6.14
N ASN A 121 16.33 1.26 -5.98
CA ASN A 121 17.09 1.84 -7.09
C ASN A 121 18.20 0.90 -7.55
N GLN A 122 18.82 0.19 -6.61
CA GLN A 122 19.84 -0.76 -6.98
C GLN A 122 19.27 -1.93 -7.75
N LEU A 123 18.10 -2.39 -7.38
CA LEU A 123 17.44 -3.45 -8.12
C LEU A 123 17.18 -3.02 -9.57
N LYS A 124 16.82 -1.77 -9.73
CA LYS A 124 16.57 -1.25 -11.04
C LYS A 124 17.85 -1.32 -11.89
N ASN A 125 18.98 -1.00 -11.30
CA ASN A 125 20.24 -1.05 -12.02
C ASN A 125 20.62 -2.48 -12.39
N VAL A 126 20.42 -3.39 -11.49
CA VAL A 126 20.75 -4.78 -11.75
C VAL A 126 19.95 -5.30 -12.93
N LYS A 127 18.72 -4.88 -13.03
CA LYS A 127 17.89 -5.37 -14.08
C LYS A 127 18.31 -4.91 -15.45
N LYS A 128 19.13 -3.90 -15.56
CA LYS A 128 19.56 -3.44 -16.83
C LYS A 128 20.59 -4.29 -17.49
N ILE A 129 21.13 -5.22 -16.85
CA ILE A 129 22.11 -6.10 -17.46
C ILE A 129 21.45 -7.15 -18.35
#